data_03cc4d9aa4f645da4a654b0924f8ae43
#
_entry.id   03cc4d9aa4f645da4a654b0924f8ae43
#
_cell.length_a   1.000
_cell.length_b   1.000
_cell.length_c   1.000
_cell.angle_alpha   90.00
_cell.angle_beta   90.00
_cell.angle_gamma   90.00
#
_symmetry.space_group_name_H-M   'P 1'
#
loop_
_entity.id
_entity.type
_entity.pdbx_description
1 polymer ?
#
loop_
_entity_poly.entity_id
_entity_poly.type
_entity_poly.pdbx_seq_one_letter_code
_entity_poly.pdbx_strand_id
1 'polypeptide(L)'
;MRKYHLYAAVLCSAAVLGLGGCSNKVDAATTLPLVNESRPVVVESEEPTSSAEETTVVETVSGTIESAEEQPEQAEDSVCLFGPATQMEDGRLSIDSQADQGYQGEVILNVSQESTYVLDAVSGLPIELSDIKDGDTIYAYIGPAMTMSLPPMTNATMIFANVPADFKVPDYVIVKSVVTDAASSQSVLTAMDGTEYTLADDCGIVPYLTRNIVTLDDLTQGRKAVVWSDGENTATRIMVFAEDRKSVV
;
A
#
# COMPACT_ATOMS: atom_id res chain seq x y z
N MET A 1 41.06 -15.94 29.41
CA MET A 1 41.86 -16.69 28.43
C MET A 1 41.23 -16.41 27.05
N ARG A 2 41.99 -15.69 26.23
CA ARG A 2 41.57 -15.26 24.87
C ARG A 2 41.71 -16.43 23.90
N LYS A 3 40.71 -16.70 23.07
CA LYS A 3 40.89 -17.48 21.83
C LYS A 3 40.31 -16.69 20.65
N TYR A 4 41.24 -16.12 19.90
CA TYR A 4 40.99 -15.52 18.59
C TYR A 4 41.01 -16.63 17.55
N HIS A 5 39.98 -16.77 16.74
CA HIS A 5 40.05 -17.56 15.51
C HIS A 5 40.03 -16.60 14.33
N LEU A 6 41.23 -16.54 13.70
CA LEU A 6 41.43 -15.96 12.36
C LEU A 6 40.79 -16.92 11.34
N TYR A 7 40.01 -16.40 10.43
CA TYR A 7 39.73 -17.04 9.16
C TYR A 7 40.26 -16.20 8.03
N ALA A 8 41.08 -16.88 7.23
CA ALA A 8 41.84 -16.38 6.13
C ALA A 8 40.95 -16.15 4.90
N ALA A 9 41.29 -15.10 4.17
CA ALA A 9 40.77 -14.76 2.86
C ALA A 9 41.20 -15.80 1.79
N VAL A 10 40.26 -16.18 0.94
CA VAL A 10 40.59 -16.79 -0.37
C VAL A 10 39.99 -15.94 -1.45
N LEU A 11 40.87 -15.23 -2.16
CA LEU A 11 40.63 -14.55 -3.43
C LEU A 11 40.70 -15.62 -4.56
N CYS A 12 39.66 -15.73 -5.36
CA CYS A 12 39.74 -16.34 -6.66
C CYS A 12 39.21 -15.37 -7.73
N SER A 13 40.16 -14.80 -8.44
CA SER A 13 39.92 -14.04 -9.68
C SER A 13 39.80 -15.02 -10.85
N ALA A 14 38.79 -14.87 -11.69
CA ALA A 14 38.81 -15.41 -13.06
C ALA A 14 38.15 -14.42 -14.01
N ALA A 15 39.01 -13.78 -14.81
CA ALA A 15 38.60 -13.00 -15.96
C ALA A 15 38.47 -13.92 -17.18
N VAL A 16 37.36 -13.77 -17.91
CA VAL A 16 37.27 -14.29 -19.28
C VAL A 16 36.73 -13.20 -20.19
N LEU A 17 37.60 -12.72 -21.05
CA LEU A 17 37.31 -11.88 -22.21
C LEU A 17 36.79 -12.77 -23.34
N GLY A 18 35.69 -12.39 -23.94
CA GLY A 18 35.16 -12.99 -25.17
C GLY A 18 34.59 -11.91 -26.07
N LEU A 19 35.41 -11.47 -27.02
CA LEU A 19 35.04 -10.65 -28.17
C LEU A 19 34.38 -11.53 -29.23
N GLY A 20 33.32 -11.08 -29.85
CA GLY A 20 32.74 -11.71 -31.02
C GLY A 20 31.57 -10.92 -31.55
N GLY A 21 31.86 -10.06 -32.52
CA GLY A 21 30.92 -9.33 -33.33
C GLY A 21 30.40 -10.16 -34.48
N CYS A 22 29.26 -9.76 -35.02
CA CYS A 22 28.99 -9.68 -36.45
C CYS A 22 27.67 -8.97 -36.70
N SER A 23 27.76 -7.95 -37.48
CA SER A 23 26.70 -7.20 -38.11
C SER A 23 25.98 -8.04 -39.17
N ASN A 24 24.68 -7.80 -39.37
CA ASN A 24 24.09 -7.83 -40.71
C ASN A 24 22.92 -6.86 -40.81
N LYS A 25 23.14 -5.86 -41.63
CA LYS A 25 22.11 -5.03 -42.28
C LYS A 25 21.44 -5.86 -43.37
N VAL A 26 20.17 -5.75 -43.56
CA VAL A 26 19.54 -5.76 -44.90
C VAL A 26 18.31 -4.84 -44.85
N ASP A 27 18.34 -3.91 -45.79
CA ASP A 27 17.32 -2.96 -46.21
C ASP A 27 16.17 -3.62 -46.98
N ALA A 28 15.14 -2.83 -47.12
CA ALA A 28 14.17 -2.64 -48.21
C ALA A 28 12.71 -2.87 -47.79
N ALA A 29 11.98 -1.85 -47.59
CA ALA A 29 11.11 -1.07 -48.48
C ALA A 29 10.12 -1.95 -49.28
N THR A 30 8.83 -1.68 -49.11
CA THR A 30 7.92 -1.40 -50.19
C THR A 30 6.43 -1.43 -49.77
N THR A 31 5.82 -0.28 -49.93
CA THR A 31 4.50 0.09 -50.45
C THR A 31 3.22 -0.30 -49.68
N LEU A 32 2.55 0.81 -49.37
CA LEU A 32 1.08 0.96 -49.28
C LEU A 32 0.42 0.72 -50.64
N PRO A 33 -0.88 0.38 -50.67
CA PRO A 33 -1.78 1.40 -51.13
C PRO A 33 -3.10 1.54 -50.34
N LEU A 34 -3.45 2.73 -50.28
CA LEU A 34 -4.68 3.51 -50.21
C LEU A 34 -5.98 2.88 -50.73
N VAL A 35 -7.07 3.43 -50.10
CA VAL A 35 -8.41 3.76 -50.63
C VAL A 35 -9.47 2.67 -50.52
N ASN A 36 -10.48 2.87 -49.70
CA ASN A 36 -11.74 3.42 -50.19
C ASN A 36 -12.69 3.87 -49.07
N GLU A 37 -13.10 5.04 -49.22
CA GLU A 37 -14.18 5.86 -48.81
C GLU A 37 -15.57 5.21 -49.05
N SER A 38 -16.48 5.32 -48.09
CA SER A 38 -17.89 5.61 -48.37
C SER A 38 -18.69 5.88 -47.09
N ARG A 39 -19.11 7.09 -46.96
CA ARG A 39 -20.19 7.66 -46.15
C ARG A 39 -21.43 7.73 -47.05
N PRO A 40 -22.64 8.16 -46.61
CA PRO A 40 -23.42 7.96 -45.36
C PRO A 40 -24.84 7.44 -45.66
N VAL A 41 -25.64 7.10 -44.66
CA VAL A 41 -27.11 7.23 -44.75
C VAL A 41 -27.67 7.71 -43.42
N VAL A 42 -28.23 8.89 -43.49
CA VAL A 42 -29.15 9.52 -42.55
C VAL A 42 -30.54 8.96 -42.81
N VAL A 43 -31.26 8.58 -41.75
CA VAL A 43 -32.73 8.62 -41.75
C VAL A 43 -33.21 9.09 -40.37
N GLU A 44 -33.85 10.15 -40.42
CA GLU A 44 -34.58 11.02 -39.53
C GLU A 44 -36.01 10.48 -39.28
N SER A 45 -36.64 11.03 -38.23
CA SER A 45 -38.11 11.04 -37.96
C SER A 45 -38.63 9.87 -37.09
N GLU A 46 -39.45 10.02 -36.08
CA GLU A 46 -40.38 11.08 -35.63
C GLU A 46 -40.78 10.88 -34.17
N GLU A 47 -40.97 11.97 -33.44
CA GLU A 47 -41.90 12.01 -32.30
C GLU A 47 -43.35 12.01 -32.83
N PRO A 48 -44.36 11.66 -32.01
CA PRO A 48 -45.08 12.70 -31.29
C PRO A 48 -45.69 12.33 -29.91
N THR A 49 -45.61 13.27 -28.99
CA THR A 49 -46.67 13.97 -28.23
C THR A 49 -47.92 13.23 -27.77
N SER A 50 -48.25 13.30 -26.48
CA SER A 50 -49.50 13.76 -25.85
C SER A 50 -49.54 13.38 -24.37
N SER A 51 -49.45 14.30 -23.44
CA SER A 51 -50.45 15.22 -22.86
C SER A 51 -51.39 14.56 -21.80
N ALA A 52 -51.43 15.28 -20.75
CA ALA A 52 -52.49 15.58 -19.74
C ALA A 52 -52.26 14.98 -18.35
N GLU A 53 -51.90 15.84 -17.37
CA GLU A 53 -52.73 16.43 -16.33
C GLU A 53 -53.35 15.39 -15.38
N GLU A 54 -53.28 15.47 -14.09
CA GLU A 54 -53.65 16.49 -13.12
C GLU A 54 -53.34 16.05 -11.70
N THR A 55 -53.04 16.98 -10.85
CA THR A 55 -53.58 17.31 -9.50
C THR A 55 -52.79 16.86 -8.29
N THR A 56 -52.12 17.89 -7.77
CA THR A 56 -52.02 18.35 -6.36
C THR A 56 -52.45 17.41 -5.23
N VAL A 57 -51.55 17.10 -4.30
CA VAL A 57 -51.77 17.28 -2.86
C VAL A 57 -50.46 17.68 -2.18
N VAL A 58 -50.48 18.85 -1.59
CA VAL A 58 -49.46 19.36 -0.68
C VAL A 58 -49.71 18.73 0.67
N GLU A 59 -48.81 17.89 1.13
CA GLU A 59 -48.72 17.59 2.56
C GLU A 59 -47.38 18.01 3.09
N THR A 60 -47.41 19.11 3.82
CA THR A 60 -46.31 19.63 4.61
C THR A 60 -46.09 18.69 5.80
N VAL A 61 -45.08 17.85 5.72
CA VAL A 61 -44.57 17.18 6.90
C VAL A 61 -43.26 17.86 7.30
N SER A 62 -43.40 18.61 8.39
CA SER A 62 -42.28 19.14 9.14
C SER A 62 -41.52 17.97 9.75
N GLY A 63 -40.53 17.43 9.03
CA GLY A 63 -39.60 16.43 9.52
C GLY A 63 -38.36 17.13 10.04
N THR A 64 -38.19 17.08 11.33
CA THR A 64 -37.01 17.37 12.10
C THR A 64 -35.78 16.77 11.36
N ILE A 65 -34.85 17.62 11.02
CA ILE A 65 -33.51 17.18 10.56
C ILE A 65 -32.83 16.58 11.78
N GLU A 66 -32.96 15.27 11.94
CA GLU A 66 -32.06 14.53 12.80
C GLU A 66 -30.67 14.68 12.20
N SER A 67 -29.82 15.36 12.95
CA SER A 67 -28.38 15.40 12.75
C SER A 67 -27.92 13.97 12.50
N ALA A 68 -27.45 13.69 11.28
CA ALA A 68 -26.72 12.47 11.01
C ALA A 68 -25.50 12.50 11.93
N GLU A 69 -25.54 11.72 13.00
CA GLU A 69 -24.34 11.37 13.75
C GLU A 69 -23.40 10.74 12.72
N GLU A 70 -22.29 11.42 12.44
CA GLU A 70 -21.17 10.84 11.71
C GLU A 70 -20.76 9.58 12.48
N GLN A 71 -21.15 8.42 11.96
CA GLN A 71 -20.58 7.17 12.42
C GLN A 71 -19.07 7.29 12.21
N PRO A 72 -18.27 7.01 13.26
CA PRO A 72 -16.83 6.94 13.07
C PRO A 72 -16.59 5.92 11.96
N GLU A 73 -15.93 6.35 10.90
CA GLU A 73 -15.44 5.49 9.83
C GLU A 73 -14.79 4.28 10.52
N GLN A 74 -15.44 3.11 10.38
CA GLN A 74 -14.89 1.87 10.94
C GLN A 74 -13.49 1.73 10.35
N ALA A 75 -12.50 1.67 11.22
CA ALA A 75 -11.14 1.35 10.80
C ALA A 75 -11.23 0.05 10.01
N GLU A 76 -11.06 0.14 8.69
CA GLU A 76 -11.12 -1.04 7.85
C GLU A 76 -9.98 -1.96 8.30
N ASP A 77 -10.32 -3.19 8.67
CA ASP A 77 -9.36 -4.21 9.03
C ASP A 77 -8.40 -4.39 7.84
N SER A 78 -7.16 -3.98 8.01
CA SER A 78 -6.14 -4.18 7.00
C SER A 78 -5.65 -5.62 7.06
N VAL A 79 -5.60 -6.28 5.92
CA VAL A 79 -5.05 -7.64 5.77
C VAL A 79 -3.63 -7.53 5.26
N CYS A 80 -2.70 -8.25 5.88
CA CYS A 80 -1.32 -8.33 5.42
C CYS A 80 -1.14 -9.58 4.55
N LEU A 81 -0.74 -9.38 3.30
CA LEU A 81 -0.28 -10.42 2.39
C LEU A 81 1.25 -10.41 2.36
N PHE A 82 1.89 -11.57 2.25
CA PHE A 82 3.33 -11.63 2.03
C PHE A 82 3.69 -12.73 1.04
N GLY A 83 4.74 -12.52 0.28
CA GLY A 83 5.23 -13.48 -0.70
C GLY A 83 6.08 -12.83 -1.79
N PRO A 84 6.54 -13.63 -2.76
CA PRO A 84 7.28 -13.11 -3.89
C PRO A 84 6.40 -12.24 -4.78
N ALA A 85 6.95 -11.11 -5.19
CA ALA A 85 6.30 -10.16 -6.07
C ALA A 85 6.83 -10.28 -7.50
N THR A 86 6.00 -9.91 -8.46
CA THR A 86 6.36 -9.76 -9.88
C THR A 86 5.81 -8.45 -10.39
N GLN A 87 6.63 -7.68 -11.09
CA GLN A 87 6.19 -6.45 -11.71
C GLN A 87 5.37 -6.71 -12.96
N MET A 88 4.28 -5.97 -13.13
CA MET A 88 3.45 -6.04 -14.32
C MET A 88 3.76 -4.86 -15.25
N GLU A 89 3.60 -5.06 -16.57
CA GLU A 89 3.87 -4.03 -17.58
C GLU A 89 3.02 -2.75 -17.41
N ASP A 90 1.88 -2.87 -16.74
CA ASP A 90 0.95 -1.75 -16.48
C ASP A 90 1.21 -1.01 -15.16
N GLY A 91 2.33 -1.30 -14.49
CA GLY A 91 2.75 -0.64 -13.26
C GLY A 91 2.07 -1.17 -11.99
N ARG A 92 1.38 -2.31 -12.07
CA ARG A 92 0.87 -3.06 -10.92
C ARG A 92 1.89 -4.08 -10.44
N LEU A 93 1.65 -4.65 -9.26
CA LEU A 93 2.39 -5.82 -8.78
C LEU A 93 1.47 -7.04 -8.74
N SER A 94 1.98 -8.21 -9.10
CA SER A 94 1.41 -9.48 -8.70
C SER A 94 2.18 -10.01 -7.51
N ILE A 95 1.50 -10.50 -6.49
CA ILE A 95 2.08 -11.17 -5.33
C ILE A 95 1.53 -12.59 -5.26
N ASP A 96 2.42 -13.58 -5.10
CA ASP A 96 2.00 -14.95 -4.76
C ASP A 96 1.95 -15.08 -3.23
N SER A 97 0.77 -14.81 -2.68
CA SER A 97 0.56 -14.73 -1.24
C SER A 97 0.73 -16.08 -0.56
N GLN A 98 1.62 -16.10 0.43
CA GLN A 98 1.92 -17.23 1.32
C GLN A 98 1.37 -17.01 2.73
N ALA A 99 0.44 -16.05 2.91
CA ALA A 99 -0.11 -15.71 4.20
C ALA A 99 -0.88 -16.91 4.81
N ASP A 100 -0.61 -17.21 6.08
CA ASP A 100 -1.32 -18.27 6.81
C ASP A 100 -2.77 -17.89 7.09
N GLN A 101 -3.04 -16.59 7.22
CA GLN A 101 -4.38 -16.02 7.40
C GLN A 101 -4.69 -15.11 6.22
N GLY A 102 -5.89 -15.23 5.67
CA GLY A 102 -6.35 -14.45 4.54
C GLY A 102 -6.28 -15.23 3.22
N TYR A 103 -5.96 -14.53 2.14
CA TYR A 103 -5.92 -15.12 0.80
C TYR A 103 -4.55 -15.71 0.48
N GLN A 104 -4.52 -16.95 -0.01
CA GLN A 104 -3.32 -17.62 -0.53
C GLN A 104 -3.40 -17.71 -2.05
N GLY A 105 -2.24 -17.57 -2.69
CA GLY A 105 -2.10 -17.61 -4.13
C GLY A 105 -1.93 -16.22 -4.75
N GLU A 106 -2.05 -16.16 -6.08
CA GLU A 106 -1.78 -14.93 -6.83
C GLU A 106 -2.85 -13.86 -6.60
N VAL A 107 -2.39 -12.65 -6.24
CA VAL A 107 -3.20 -11.44 -6.07
C VAL A 107 -2.56 -10.31 -6.84
N ILE A 108 -3.35 -9.54 -7.58
CA ILE A 108 -2.88 -8.33 -8.25
C ILE A 108 -3.11 -7.13 -7.32
N LEU A 109 -2.02 -6.42 -7.03
CA LEU A 109 -2.02 -5.21 -6.23
C LEU A 109 -2.05 -3.98 -7.14
N ASN A 110 -3.11 -3.19 -7.04
CA ASN A 110 -3.14 -1.87 -7.60
C ASN A 110 -2.32 -0.94 -6.70
N VAL A 111 -1.31 -0.29 -7.27
CA VAL A 111 -0.43 0.63 -6.57
C VAL A 111 -0.65 2.03 -7.13
N SER A 112 -0.96 2.98 -6.26
CA SER A 112 -1.18 4.38 -6.62
C SER A 112 -0.21 5.25 -5.84
N GLN A 113 0.48 6.17 -6.52
CA GLN A 113 1.39 7.12 -5.87
C GLN A 113 0.71 8.03 -4.84
N GLU A 114 -0.61 8.19 -4.94
CA GLU A 114 -1.39 9.06 -4.05
C GLU A 114 -1.88 8.33 -2.78
N SER A 115 -2.09 7.01 -2.87
CA SER A 115 -2.74 6.24 -1.80
C SER A 115 -1.93 5.05 -1.28
N THR A 116 -0.84 4.66 -1.97
CA THR A 116 0.00 3.54 -1.57
C THR A 116 1.36 4.04 -1.12
N TYR A 117 1.78 3.62 0.07
CA TYR A 117 3.13 3.83 0.55
C TYR A 117 4.00 2.62 0.22
N VAL A 118 5.14 2.83 -0.45
CA VAL A 118 6.11 1.77 -0.74
C VAL A 118 7.40 2.11 -0.01
N LEU A 119 7.74 1.29 0.99
CA LEU A 119 8.82 1.58 1.92
C LEU A 119 9.84 0.45 1.98
N ASP A 120 11.10 0.85 2.16
CA ASP A 120 12.15 -0.07 2.61
C ASP A 120 11.86 -0.48 4.06
N ALA A 121 11.78 -1.79 4.32
CA ALA A 121 11.35 -2.32 5.61
C ALA A 121 12.29 -1.94 6.76
N VAL A 122 13.58 -1.80 6.50
CA VAL A 122 14.59 -1.51 7.52
C VAL A 122 14.67 -0.04 7.84
N SER A 123 14.84 0.78 6.80
CA SER A 123 15.02 2.23 6.97
C SER A 123 13.71 3.00 7.15
N GLY A 124 12.61 2.48 6.60
CA GLY A 124 11.31 3.17 6.53
C GLY A 124 11.30 4.30 5.49
N LEU A 125 12.32 4.39 4.65
CA LEU A 125 12.36 5.38 3.58
C LEU A 125 11.52 4.91 2.38
N PRO A 126 10.89 5.85 1.67
CA PRO A 126 10.18 5.51 0.45
C PRO A 126 11.15 4.99 -0.61
N ILE A 127 10.71 4.01 -1.36
CA ILE A 127 11.39 3.46 -2.52
C ILE A 127 10.45 3.49 -3.72
N GLU A 128 11.03 3.48 -4.92
CA GLU A 128 10.23 3.39 -6.13
C GLU A 128 9.75 1.94 -6.35
N LEU A 129 8.57 1.80 -6.97
CA LEU A 129 8.04 0.47 -7.29
C LEU A 129 9.00 -0.33 -8.17
N SER A 130 9.73 0.35 -9.05
CA SER A 130 10.76 -0.21 -9.93
C SER A 130 11.99 -0.80 -9.20
N ASP A 131 12.18 -0.46 -7.92
CA ASP A 131 13.27 -1.00 -7.11
C ASP A 131 12.96 -2.42 -6.61
N ILE A 132 11.68 -2.81 -6.58
CA ILE A 132 11.23 -4.17 -6.25
C ILE A 132 11.49 -5.07 -7.47
N LYS A 133 12.27 -6.11 -7.30
CA LYS A 133 12.60 -7.04 -8.39
C LYS A 133 11.66 -8.25 -8.37
N ASP A 134 11.51 -8.86 -9.54
CA ASP A 134 10.76 -10.11 -9.65
C ASP A 134 11.35 -11.18 -8.74
N GLY A 135 10.50 -11.76 -7.90
CA GLY A 135 10.88 -12.76 -6.90
C GLY A 135 11.26 -12.18 -5.53
N ASP A 136 11.38 -10.86 -5.38
CA ASP A 136 11.59 -10.25 -4.05
C ASP A 136 10.36 -10.49 -3.17
N THR A 137 10.58 -10.88 -1.93
CA THR A 137 9.49 -11.01 -0.96
C THR A 137 9.09 -9.64 -0.47
N ILE A 138 7.81 -9.34 -0.60
CA ILE A 138 7.17 -8.12 -0.08
C ILE A 138 6.11 -8.46 0.95
N TYR A 139 5.77 -7.47 1.78
CA TYR A 139 4.63 -7.48 2.69
C TYR A 139 3.70 -6.34 2.30
N ALA A 140 2.47 -6.69 1.93
CA ALA A 140 1.50 -5.74 1.42
C ALA A 140 0.26 -5.68 2.32
N TYR A 141 -0.04 -4.51 2.86
CA TYR A 141 -1.28 -4.25 3.58
C TYR A 141 -2.33 -3.77 2.60
N ILE A 142 -3.45 -4.46 2.60
CA ILE A 142 -4.60 -4.22 1.72
C ILE A 142 -5.86 -4.01 2.54
N GLY A 143 -6.87 -3.37 1.96
CA GLY A 143 -8.22 -3.35 2.51
C GLY A 143 -8.90 -4.72 2.39
N PRO A 144 -10.04 -4.92 3.08
CA PRO A 144 -10.76 -6.20 3.07
C PRO A 144 -11.42 -6.53 1.72
N ALA A 145 -11.54 -5.54 0.83
CA ALA A 145 -12.24 -5.70 -0.44
C ALA A 145 -11.29 -6.20 -1.55
N MET A 146 -11.70 -7.30 -2.20
CA MET A 146 -11.05 -7.84 -3.39
C MET A 146 -12.07 -8.03 -4.51
N THR A 147 -11.61 -7.96 -5.76
CA THR A 147 -12.45 -8.33 -6.90
C THR A 147 -12.69 -9.85 -6.96
N MET A 148 -13.78 -10.26 -7.59
CA MET A 148 -14.09 -11.68 -7.82
C MET A 148 -13.44 -12.23 -9.11
N SER A 149 -12.42 -11.54 -9.64
CA SER A 149 -11.64 -12.02 -10.79
C SER A 149 -10.64 -13.12 -10.38
N LEU A 150 -10.07 -13.80 -11.37
CA LEU A 150 -8.97 -14.76 -11.18
C LEU A 150 -7.79 -14.35 -12.09
N PRO A 151 -6.68 -13.91 -11.50
CA PRO A 151 -6.46 -13.64 -10.08
C PRO A 151 -7.31 -12.48 -9.55
N PRO A 152 -7.60 -12.43 -8.25
CA PRO A 152 -8.29 -11.29 -7.63
C PRO A 152 -7.39 -10.06 -7.61
N MET A 153 -8.01 -8.88 -7.58
CA MET A 153 -7.32 -7.60 -7.54
C MET A 153 -7.78 -6.81 -6.32
N THR A 154 -6.85 -6.08 -5.73
CA THR A 154 -7.12 -5.19 -4.60
C THR A 154 -6.21 -3.97 -4.64
N ASN A 155 -6.49 -2.97 -3.81
CA ASN A 155 -5.64 -1.79 -3.66
C ASN A 155 -4.69 -2.00 -2.47
N ALA A 156 -3.40 -1.78 -2.71
CA ALA A 156 -2.43 -1.78 -1.63
C ALA A 156 -2.41 -0.40 -0.94
N THR A 157 -2.40 -0.41 0.39
CA THR A 157 -2.25 0.81 1.21
C THR A 157 -0.78 1.00 1.61
N MET A 158 -0.11 -0.10 1.98
CA MET A 158 1.29 -0.09 2.39
C MET A 158 1.99 -1.31 1.82
N ILE A 159 3.21 -1.11 1.31
CA ILE A 159 4.09 -2.19 0.86
C ILE A 159 5.45 -2.03 1.53
N PHE A 160 5.92 -3.09 2.19
CA PHE A 160 7.30 -3.18 2.67
C PHE A 160 8.09 -4.11 1.76
N ALA A 161 9.23 -3.62 1.29
CA ALA A 161 10.18 -4.39 0.48
C ALA A 161 11.59 -4.35 1.09
N ASN A 162 12.55 -5.02 0.46
CA ASN A 162 13.94 -5.13 0.94
C ASN A 162 14.02 -5.72 2.35
N VAL A 163 13.21 -6.74 2.62
CA VAL A 163 13.15 -7.39 3.94
C VAL A 163 14.31 -8.38 4.09
N PRO A 164 15.26 -8.17 5.01
CA PRO A 164 16.30 -9.17 5.29
C PRO A 164 15.72 -10.46 5.90
N ALA A 165 16.37 -11.61 5.67
CA ALA A 165 15.85 -12.92 6.05
C ALA A 165 15.51 -13.08 7.55
N ASP A 166 16.28 -12.43 8.43
CA ASP A 166 16.10 -12.53 9.89
C ASP A 166 15.50 -11.25 10.50
N PHE A 167 14.85 -10.42 9.66
CA PHE A 167 14.32 -9.14 10.10
C PHE A 167 12.81 -9.26 10.36
N LYS A 168 12.35 -8.85 11.56
CA LYS A 168 10.93 -8.70 11.83
C LYS A 168 10.42 -7.50 11.03
N VAL A 169 9.52 -7.76 10.09
CA VAL A 169 8.89 -6.71 9.28
C VAL A 169 8.12 -5.76 10.19
N PRO A 170 8.19 -4.44 9.95
CA PRO A 170 7.39 -3.50 10.71
C PRO A 170 5.90 -3.67 10.45
N ASP A 171 5.11 -3.37 11.46
CA ASP A 171 3.66 -3.44 11.38
C ASP A 171 3.08 -2.10 10.95
N TYR A 172 2.19 -2.09 9.95
CA TYR A 172 1.38 -0.94 9.60
C TYR A 172 0.10 -0.98 10.40
N VAL A 173 -0.11 0.03 11.25
CA VAL A 173 -1.20 0.04 12.22
C VAL A 173 -2.01 1.34 12.15
N ILE A 174 -3.27 1.24 12.55
CA ILE A 174 -4.11 2.40 12.86
C ILE A 174 -4.20 2.48 14.38
N VAL A 175 -3.80 3.61 14.95
CA VAL A 175 -3.76 3.82 16.40
C VAL A 175 -5.17 3.85 16.97
N LYS A 176 -5.43 3.05 18.00
CA LYS A 176 -6.64 3.11 18.79
C LYS A 176 -6.45 4.00 20.02
N SER A 177 -5.35 3.81 20.73
CA SER A 177 -5.00 4.61 21.91
C SER A 177 -3.52 4.46 22.27
N VAL A 178 -3.00 5.45 22.96
CA VAL A 178 -1.72 5.36 23.67
C VAL A 178 -1.97 5.69 25.14
N VAL A 179 -1.49 4.83 26.03
CA VAL A 179 -1.65 5.00 27.48
C VAL A 179 -0.28 4.95 28.13
N THR A 180 0.03 5.95 28.94
CA THR A 180 1.27 5.99 29.74
C THR A 180 0.90 5.69 31.19
N ASP A 181 1.52 4.67 31.77
CA ASP A 181 1.38 4.35 33.19
C ASP A 181 2.15 5.38 34.03
N ALA A 182 1.45 6.06 34.91
CA ALA A 182 2.04 7.11 35.76
C ALA A 182 3.06 6.57 36.78
N ALA A 183 2.99 5.29 37.14
CA ALA A 183 3.87 4.68 38.13
C ALA A 183 5.18 4.19 37.51
N SER A 184 5.11 3.58 36.31
CA SER A 184 6.26 3.01 35.59
C SER A 184 6.80 3.94 34.53
N SER A 185 6.06 4.98 34.14
CA SER A 185 6.33 5.83 32.96
C SER A 185 6.38 5.05 31.64
N GLN A 186 5.91 3.82 31.64
CA GLN A 186 5.86 2.99 30.44
C GLN A 186 4.64 3.34 29.60
N SER A 187 4.84 3.48 28.31
CA SER A 187 3.77 3.74 27.36
C SER A 187 3.42 2.50 26.56
N VAL A 188 2.12 2.29 26.35
CA VAL A 188 1.59 1.19 25.52
C VAL A 188 0.72 1.81 24.42
N LEU A 189 1.05 1.47 23.19
CA LEU A 189 0.24 1.78 22.01
C LEU A 189 -0.66 0.57 21.73
N THR A 190 -1.96 0.80 21.64
CA THR A 190 -2.94 -0.20 21.20
C THR A 190 -3.39 0.17 19.78
N ALA A 191 -3.27 -0.77 18.85
CA ALA A 191 -3.78 -0.64 17.49
C ALA A 191 -5.27 -0.98 17.39
N MET A 192 -5.93 -0.61 16.29
CA MET A 192 -7.36 -0.89 16.10
C MET A 192 -7.68 -2.38 16.03
N ASP A 193 -6.77 -3.20 15.53
CA ASP A 193 -6.86 -4.67 15.51
C ASP A 193 -6.72 -5.31 16.90
N GLY A 194 -6.41 -4.51 17.93
CA GLY A 194 -6.21 -4.95 19.30
C GLY A 194 -4.79 -5.33 19.64
N THR A 195 -3.84 -5.24 18.69
CA THR A 195 -2.43 -5.49 18.98
C THR A 195 -1.88 -4.40 19.90
N GLU A 196 -1.15 -4.81 20.92
CA GLU A 196 -0.51 -3.91 21.89
C GLU A 196 1.00 -3.92 21.71
N TYR A 197 1.58 -2.72 21.70
CA TYR A 197 3.02 -2.49 21.63
C TYR A 197 3.47 -1.73 22.86
N THR A 198 4.39 -2.32 23.61
CA THR A 198 5.07 -1.62 24.69
C THR A 198 6.19 -0.78 24.11
N LEU A 199 6.22 0.51 24.39
CA LEU A 199 7.27 1.38 23.88
C LEU A 199 8.55 1.18 24.71
N ALA A 200 9.68 0.96 24.02
CA ALA A 200 11.00 0.98 24.67
C ALA A 200 11.29 2.37 25.25
N ASP A 201 12.11 2.45 26.29
CA ASP A 201 12.48 3.73 26.94
C ASP A 201 13.13 4.73 25.95
N ASP A 202 13.82 4.21 24.93
CA ASP A 202 14.47 4.95 23.85
C ASP A 202 13.71 4.89 22.53
N CYS A 203 12.42 4.54 22.54
CA CYS A 203 11.60 4.46 21.35
C CYS A 203 11.62 5.75 20.55
N GLY A 204 12.13 5.66 19.33
CA GLY A 204 12.18 6.80 18.41
C GLY A 204 10.82 7.06 17.76
N ILE A 205 10.25 8.26 17.94
CA ILE A 205 9.04 8.67 17.23
C ILE A 205 9.45 9.65 16.13
N VAL A 206 9.16 9.31 14.88
CA VAL A 206 9.59 10.08 13.71
C VAL A 206 8.41 10.35 12.78
N PRO A 207 8.38 11.52 12.13
CA PRO A 207 7.35 11.79 11.13
C PRO A 207 7.70 11.15 9.78
N TYR A 208 6.68 10.77 9.02
CA TYR A 208 6.85 10.39 7.63
C TYR A 208 7.05 11.63 6.75
N LEU A 209 8.21 11.74 6.08
CA LEU A 209 8.58 12.74 5.06
C LEU A 209 8.30 14.22 5.43
N THR A 210 8.13 14.54 6.70
CA THR A 210 7.95 15.93 7.13
C THR A 210 9.08 16.35 8.06
N ARG A 211 9.26 17.67 8.22
CA ARG A 211 10.23 18.24 9.18
C ARG A 211 9.58 18.58 10.53
N ASN A 212 8.31 18.26 10.69
CA ASN A 212 7.61 18.50 11.94
C ASN A 212 8.16 17.57 13.01
N ILE A 213 8.28 18.09 14.21
CA ILE A 213 8.58 17.25 15.37
C ILE A 213 7.28 16.55 15.74
N VAL A 214 7.33 15.23 15.88
CA VAL A 214 6.22 14.41 16.35
C VAL A 214 6.59 13.78 17.69
N THR A 215 5.58 13.62 18.53
CA THR A 215 5.69 13.09 19.88
C THR A 215 4.63 12.02 20.11
N LEU A 216 4.59 11.43 21.30
CA LEU A 216 3.52 10.51 21.71
C LEU A 216 2.13 11.13 21.57
N ASP A 217 1.99 12.43 21.80
CA ASP A 217 0.71 13.14 21.73
C ASP A 217 0.13 13.18 20.31
N ASP A 218 0.97 12.97 19.29
CA ASP A 218 0.56 12.92 17.89
C ASP A 218 0.00 11.54 17.49
N LEU A 219 0.16 10.51 18.33
CA LEU A 219 -0.40 9.18 18.15
C LEU A 219 -1.86 9.12 18.62
N THR A 220 -2.68 9.96 18.02
CA THR A 220 -4.12 10.05 18.32
C THR A 220 -4.90 8.92 17.68
N GLN A 221 -6.13 8.67 18.15
CA GLN A 221 -7.02 7.67 17.56
C GLN A 221 -7.22 7.91 16.06
N GLY A 222 -7.15 6.84 15.27
CA GLY A 222 -7.25 6.88 13.81
C GLY A 222 -5.96 7.26 13.09
N ARG A 223 -4.90 7.63 13.81
CA ARG A 223 -3.60 7.94 13.21
C ARG A 223 -2.97 6.69 12.60
N LYS A 224 -2.52 6.79 11.37
CA LYS A 224 -1.75 5.74 10.70
C LYS A 224 -0.30 5.80 11.15
N ALA A 225 0.28 4.66 11.45
CA ALA A 225 1.67 4.56 11.89
C ALA A 225 2.33 3.27 11.40
N VAL A 226 3.65 3.27 11.34
CA VAL A 226 4.47 2.08 11.16
C VAL A 226 5.28 1.85 12.43
N VAL A 227 5.20 0.62 12.97
CA VAL A 227 5.82 0.25 14.22
C VAL A 227 6.90 -0.80 13.96
N TRP A 228 8.15 -0.48 14.30
CA TRP A 228 9.23 -1.46 14.36
C TRP A 228 9.29 -2.00 15.78
N SER A 229 9.06 -3.29 15.92
CA SER A 229 9.05 -3.96 17.22
C SER A 229 9.87 -5.25 17.19
N ASP A 230 10.26 -5.71 18.37
CA ASP A 230 10.88 -7.00 18.55
C ASP A 230 9.85 -8.15 18.56
N GLY A 231 10.32 -9.39 18.85
CA GLY A 231 9.45 -10.56 18.93
C GLY A 231 8.46 -10.55 20.09
N GLU A 232 8.61 -9.64 21.05
CA GLU A 232 7.77 -9.47 22.24
C GLU A 232 6.86 -8.23 22.13
N ASN A 233 6.74 -7.64 20.93
CA ASN A 233 6.01 -6.41 20.66
C ASN A 233 6.53 -5.19 21.42
N THR A 234 7.85 -5.14 21.71
CA THR A 234 8.47 -3.92 22.22
C THR A 234 8.81 -3.01 21.06
N ALA A 235 8.12 -1.88 20.96
CA ALA A 235 8.33 -0.91 19.90
C ALA A 235 9.62 -0.12 20.15
N THR A 236 10.53 -0.18 19.18
CA THR A 236 11.80 0.57 19.20
C THR A 236 11.76 1.83 18.35
N ARG A 237 10.88 1.85 17.35
CA ARG A 237 10.66 3.01 16.48
C ARG A 237 9.20 3.03 16.00
N ILE A 238 8.64 4.23 15.95
CA ILE A 238 7.30 4.48 15.41
C ILE A 238 7.40 5.60 14.40
N MET A 239 6.93 5.38 13.18
CA MET A 239 6.81 6.41 12.17
C MET A 239 5.35 6.81 12.02
N VAL A 240 5.09 8.11 12.14
CA VAL A 240 3.74 8.68 12.17
C VAL A 240 3.45 9.35 10.84
N PHE A 241 2.34 8.99 10.20
CA PHE A 241 1.88 9.67 8.99
C PHE A 241 1.12 10.95 9.33
N ALA A 242 1.17 11.92 8.43
CA ALA A 242 0.34 13.11 8.55
C ALA A 242 -1.15 12.72 8.55
N GLU A 243 -1.98 13.54 9.20
CA GLU A 243 -3.43 13.39 9.05
C GLU A 243 -3.82 13.57 7.59
N ASP A 244 -4.63 12.67 7.07
CA ASP A 244 -5.30 12.89 5.81
C ASP A 244 -6.16 14.15 6.00
N ARG A 245 -5.71 15.26 5.43
CA ARG A 245 -6.52 16.48 5.41
C ARG A 245 -7.74 16.17 4.55
N LYS A 246 -8.82 15.69 5.19
CA LYS A 246 -10.12 15.72 4.55
C LYS A 246 -10.35 17.17 4.17
N SER A 247 -10.45 17.42 2.86
CA SER A 247 -10.84 18.74 2.36
C SER A 247 -12.18 19.08 3.01
N VAL A 248 -12.16 19.97 3.98
CA VAL A 248 -13.40 20.61 4.47
C VAL A 248 -13.80 21.52 3.31
N VAL A 249 -14.75 21.03 2.51
CA VAL A 249 -15.47 21.80 1.48
C VAL A 249 -16.68 22.45 2.12
#